data_83509817b8876f56eb9e2cd09a016aa9
#
_entry.id   83509817b8876f56eb9e2cd09a016aa9
#
_cell.length_a   1.000
_cell.length_b   1.000
_cell.length_c   1.000
_cell.angle_alpha   90.00
_cell.angle_beta   90.00
_cell.angle_gamma   90.00
#
_symmetry.space_group_name_H-M   'P 1'
#
loop_
_entity.id
_entity.type
_entity.pdbx_description
1 polymer ?
#
loop_
_entity_poly.entity_id
_entity_poly.type
_entity_poly.pdbx_seq_one_letter_code
_entity_poly.pdbx_strand_id
1 'polypeptide(L)'
;MGSRARLVGISAETGMQIVILRIPLIYVPGVGANFLQLLQTVNKGWPLPLRGIANRRSLLYSGNLADAILVVLKHPDAANKLYLLSDGQDVSTSQLVELIAKALKIPARLFGVPQGLILAVAGVLGKSRAVDRLFGSLYLDSAKFRQDLGWVPPFSLQEGLNKTASWYQNSLRNG
;
A
#
# COMPACT_ATOMS: atom_id res chain seq x y z
N MET A 1 24.28 -7.97 10.98
CA MET A 1 24.39 -8.70 9.70
C MET A 1 22.99 -9.22 9.34
N GLY A 2 22.39 -8.70 8.28
CA GLY A 2 20.95 -8.81 8.06
C GLY A 2 20.51 -10.18 7.53
N SER A 3 19.23 -10.50 7.68
CA SER A 3 18.56 -11.74 7.22
C SER A 3 18.85 -12.10 5.76
N ARG A 4 19.08 -11.10 4.89
CA ARG A 4 19.48 -11.31 3.49
C ARG A 4 20.81 -12.07 3.34
N ALA A 5 21.84 -11.72 4.13
CA ALA A 5 23.14 -12.39 4.05
C ALA A 5 23.04 -13.87 4.47
N ARG A 6 22.20 -14.17 5.47
CA ARG A 6 21.93 -15.55 5.89
C ARG A 6 21.21 -16.35 4.81
N LEU A 7 20.20 -15.76 4.14
CA LEU A 7 19.47 -16.42 3.06
C LEU A 7 20.36 -16.71 1.85
N VAL A 8 21.24 -15.78 1.47
CA VAL A 8 22.22 -16.00 0.40
C VAL A 8 23.20 -17.13 0.76
N GLY A 9 23.64 -17.20 2.02
CA GLY A 9 24.49 -18.31 2.51
C GLY A 9 23.78 -19.66 2.39
N ILE A 10 22.53 -19.75 2.84
CA ILE A 10 21.72 -20.99 2.72
C ILE A 10 21.55 -21.41 1.26
N SER A 11 21.28 -20.46 0.37
CA SER A 11 21.17 -20.73 -1.07
C SER A 11 22.45 -21.33 -1.64
N ALA A 12 23.61 -20.80 -1.25
CA ALA A 12 24.91 -21.30 -1.72
C ALA A 12 25.22 -22.71 -1.20
N GLU A 13 24.84 -23.02 0.05
CA GLU A 13 25.10 -24.31 0.69
C GLU A 13 24.15 -25.42 0.24
N THR A 14 22.90 -25.06 -0.06
CA THR A 14 21.84 -26.07 -0.32
C THR A 14 21.44 -26.17 -1.78
N GLY A 15 21.86 -25.25 -2.64
CA GLY A 15 21.37 -25.12 -4.03
C GLY A 15 19.94 -24.59 -4.11
N MET A 16 19.31 -24.20 -3.01
CA MET A 16 17.94 -23.69 -2.98
C MET A 16 17.85 -22.31 -3.64
N GLN A 17 16.93 -22.14 -4.57
CA GLN A 17 16.67 -20.85 -5.22
C GLN A 17 15.84 -19.97 -4.29
N ILE A 18 16.32 -18.75 -4.03
CA ILE A 18 15.64 -17.80 -3.13
C ILE A 18 15.28 -16.54 -3.90
N VAL A 19 14.01 -16.11 -3.79
CA VAL A 19 13.55 -14.81 -4.27
C VAL A 19 13.08 -13.97 -3.11
N ILE A 20 13.53 -12.72 -3.05
CA ILE A 20 13.14 -11.77 -2.00
C ILE A 20 12.23 -10.71 -2.61
N LEU A 21 10.97 -10.68 -2.17
CA LEU A 21 10.03 -9.63 -2.53
C LEU A 21 9.93 -8.61 -1.38
N ARG A 22 10.25 -7.35 -1.65
CA ARG A 22 9.99 -6.22 -0.75
C ARG A 22 8.74 -5.50 -1.21
N ILE A 23 7.77 -5.46 -0.33
CA ILE A 23 6.42 -4.97 -0.60
C ILE A 23 6.10 -3.74 0.24
N PRO A 24 5.26 -2.82 -0.24
CA PRO A 24 4.75 -1.67 0.50
C PRO A 24 3.58 -2.06 1.40
N LEU A 25 2.72 -1.10 1.73
CA LEU A 25 1.46 -1.37 2.40
C LEU A 25 0.55 -2.20 1.50
N ILE A 26 0.15 -3.38 1.99
CA ILE A 26 -0.83 -4.23 1.33
C ILE A 26 -2.24 -3.81 1.74
N TYR A 27 -3.16 -3.80 0.77
CA TYR A 27 -4.58 -3.64 1.03
C TYR A 27 -5.37 -4.78 0.36
N VAL A 28 -6.47 -5.17 1.01
CA VAL A 28 -7.19 -6.42 0.72
C VAL A 28 -8.60 -6.37 1.29
N PRO A 29 -9.61 -7.05 0.70
CA PRO A 29 -10.83 -7.40 1.39
C PRO A 29 -10.50 -8.17 2.70
N GLY A 30 -11.05 -7.74 3.83
CA GLY A 30 -10.65 -8.28 5.15
C GLY A 30 -9.51 -7.51 5.82
N VAL A 31 -9.07 -6.40 5.24
CA VAL A 31 -8.00 -5.58 5.80
C VAL A 31 -8.31 -5.13 7.23
N GLY A 32 -7.30 -5.18 8.09
CA GLY A 32 -7.35 -4.68 9.46
C GLY A 32 -6.55 -3.40 9.68
N ALA A 33 -6.32 -3.10 10.96
CA ALA A 33 -5.43 -2.06 11.44
C ALA A 33 -5.63 -0.67 10.77
N ASN A 34 -4.55 -0.03 10.37
CA ASN A 34 -4.55 1.36 9.91
C ASN A 34 -5.36 1.59 8.62
N PHE A 35 -5.40 0.61 7.70
CA PHE A 35 -6.15 0.78 6.46
C PHE A 35 -7.67 0.67 6.70
N LEU A 36 -8.09 -0.22 7.59
CA LEU A 36 -9.49 -0.30 8.02
C LEU A 36 -9.92 1.00 8.72
N GLN A 37 -9.07 1.56 9.59
CA GLN A 37 -9.35 2.85 10.24
C GLN A 37 -9.51 3.97 9.21
N LEU A 38 -8.71 3.98 8.15
CA LEU A 38 -8.84 4.95 7.07
C LEU A 38 -10.17 4.78 6.33
N LEU A 39 -10.54 3.56 5.96
CA LEU A 39 -11.86 3.25 5.36
C LEU A 39 -13.00 3.72 6.24
N GLN A 40 -12.97 3.41 7.54
CA GLN A 40 -13.98 3.83 8.51
C GLN A 40 -14.08 5.35 8.61
N THR A 41 -12.93 6.04 8.67
CA THR A 41 -12.87 7.49 8.79
C THR A 41 -13.44 8.17 7.55
N VAL A 42 -13.09 7.69 6.37
CA VAL A 42 -13.64 8.18 5.10
C VAL A 42 -15.14 7.89 5.03
N ASN A 43 -15.57 6.67 5.39
CA ASN A 43 -16.99 6.28 5.35
C ASN A 43 -17.88 7.12 6.27
N LYS A 44 -17.35 7.61 7.41
CA LYS A 44 -18.07 8.54 8.29
C LYS A 44 -18.33 9.90 7.65
N GLY A 45 -17.69 10.20 6.52
CA GLY A 45 -17.83 11.48 5.82
C GLY A 45 -17.31 12.68 6.58
N TRP A 46 -16.42 12.48 7.55
CA TRP A 46 -15.84 13.57 8.31
C TRP A 46 -14.91 14.42 7.44
N PRO A 47 -14.89 15.73 7.61
CA PRO A 47 -13.92 16.57 6.93
C PRO A 47 -12.51 16.26 7.45
N LEU A 48 -11.59 15.99 6.52
CA LEU A 48 -10.21 15.62 6.84
C LEU A 48 -9.25 16.74 6.42
N PRO A 49 -8.32 17.14 7.29
CA PRO A 49 -7.34 18.22 7.02
C PRO A 49 -6.17 17.69 6.18
N LEU A 50 -6.46 17.03 5.06
CA LEU A 50 -5.49 16.31 4.24
C LEU A 50 -5.34 16.86 2.82
N ARG A 51 -6.04 17.96 2.47
CA ARG A 51 -5.91 18.58 1.14
C ARG A 51 -4.52 19.14 0.94
N GLY A 52 -3.90 18.84 -0.21
CA GLY A 52 -2.60 19.39 -0.58
C GLY A 52 -1.39 18.63 -0.02
N ILE A 53 -1.59 17.49 0.65
CA ILE A 53 -0.48 16.62 1.02
C ILE A 53 0.11 16.00 -0.25
N ALA A 54 1.37 16.33 -0.56
CA ALA A 54 2.07 15.95 -1.79
C ALA A 54 3.09 14.81 -1.57
N ASN A 55 2.85 13.94 -0.59
CA ASN A 55 3.67 12.76 -0.38
C ASN A 55 3.44 11.69 -1.46
N ARG A 56 4.34 10.70 -1.57
CA ARG A 56 4.21 9.57 -2.50
C ARG A 56 4.14 8.26 -1.73
N ARG A 57 3.14 7.45 -2.05
CA ARG A 57 2.92 6.14 -1.44
C ARG A 57 2.67 5.10 -2.50
N SER A 58 3.50 4.08 -2.51
CA SER A 58 3.20 2.84 -3.21
C SER A 58 2.27 1.99 -2.36
N LEU A 59 1.37 1.30 -3.02
CA LEU A 59 0.45 0.34 -2.45
C LEU A 59 0.56 -0.96 -3.24
N LEU A 60 0.09 -2.05 -2.65
CA LEU A 60 0.02 -3.34 -3.34
C LEU A 60 -1.29 -4.03 -2.98
N TYR A 61 -2.11 -4.28 -4.00
CA TYR A 61 -3.31 -5.09 -3.85
C TYR A 61 -2.93 -6.55 -3.63
N SER A 62 -3.59 -7.24 -2.71
CA SER A 62 -3.28 -8.64 -2.42
C SER A 62 -3.44 -9.57 -3.63
N GLY A 63 -4.39 -9.27 -4.52
CA GLY A 63 -4.55 -10.02 -5.77
C GLY A 63 -3.34 -9.87 -6.70
N ASN A 64 -2.76 -8.67 -6.78
CA ASN A 64 -1.53 -8.42 -7.53
C ASN A 64 -0.32 -9.10 -6.88
N LEU A 65 -0.26 -9.14 -5.54
CA LEU A 65 0.78 -9.89 -4.82
C LEU A 65 0.70 -11.39 -5.10
N ALA A 66 -0.50 -11.97 -5.06
CA ALA A 66 -0.69 -13.39 -5.34
C ALA A 66 -0.25 -13.75 -6.76
N ASP A 67 -0.64 -12.94 -7.75
CA ASP A 67 -0.23 -13.11 -9.14
C ASP A 67 1.29 -12.98 -9.32
N ALA A 68 1.90 -11.95 -8.71
CA ALA A 68 3.35 -11.76 -8.75
C ALA A 68 4.12 -12.94 -8.14
N ILE A 69 3.61 -13.55 -7.05
CA ILE A 69 4.20 -14.76 -6.46
C ILE A 69 4.13 -15.93 -7.45
N LEU A 70 3.00 -16.11 -8.14
CA LEU A 70 2.87 -17.17 -9.16
C LEU A 70 3.83 -16.96 -10.33
N VAL A 71 4.05 -15.71 -10.76
CA VAL A 71 5.05 -15.38 -11.79
C VAL A 71 6.45 -15.75 -11.31
N VAL A 72 6.84 -15.36 -10.10
CA VAL A 72 8.16 -15.67 -9.52
C VAL A 72 8.41 -17.18 -9.44
N LEU A 73 7.40 -17.96 -9.06
CA LEU A 73 7.52 -19.42 -8.94
C LEU A 73 7.70 -20.13 -10.30
N LYS A 74 7.25 -19.51 -11.38
CA LYS A 74 7.29 -20.09 -12.73
C LYS A 74 8.41 -19.54 -13.59
N HIS A 75 8.96 -18.37 -13.28
CA HIS A 75 9.91 -17.69 -14.14
C HIS A 75 11.36 -18.06 -13.79
N PRO A 76 12.12 -18.68 -14.72
CA PRO A 76 13.49 -19.15 -14.43
C PRO A 76 14.44 -18.02 -14.02
N ASP A 77 14.27 -16.82 -14.58
CA ASP A 77 15.14 -15.70 -14.30
C ASP A 77 14.84 -15.00 -12.96
N ALA A 78 13.85 -15.45 -12.19
CA ALA A 78 13.54 -14.88 -10.89
C ALA A 78 14.52 -15.32 -9.80
N ALA A 79 15.16 -16.49 -9.97
CA ALA A 79 15.99 -17.12 -8.96
C ALA A 79 17.11 -16.20 -8.43
N ASN A 80 17.31 -16.23 -7.11
CA ASN A 80 18.37 -15.52 -6.38
C ASN A 80 18.36 -13.99 -6.53
N LYS A 81 17.20 -13.42 -6.88
CA LYS A 81 17.02 -11.98 -7.05
C LYS A 81 16.20 -11.35 -5.93
N LEU A 82 16.39 -10.05 -5.76
CA LEU A 82 15.58 -9.21 -4.91
C LEU A 82 14.78 -8.25 -5.80
N TYR A 83 13.47 -8.18 -5.54
CA TYR A 83 12.57 -7.28 -6.23
C TYR A 83 11.79 -6.40 -5.27
N LEU A 84 11.55 -5.17 -5.70
CA LEU A 84 10.56 -4.28 -5.12
C LEU A 84 9.26 -4.46 -5.90
N LEU A 85 8.14 -4.59 -5.21
CA LEU A 85 6.84 -4.86 -5.82
C LEU A 85 5.81 -3.83 -5.38
N SER A 86 5.05 -3.30 -6.33
CA SER A 86 3.93 -2.38 -6.08
C SER A 86 2.93 -2.45 -7.23
N ASP A 87 1.73 -1.89 -7.05
CA ASP A 87 0.72 -1.76 -8.12
C ASP A 87 1.18 -0.86 -9.27
N GLY A 88 2.31 -0.15 -9.10
CA GLY A 88 2.90 0.71 -10.12
C GLY A 88 2.25 2.08 -10.23
N GLN A 89 1.26 2.38 -9.42
CA GLN A 89 0.64 3.69 -9.30
C GLN A 89 0.85 4.23 -7.89
N ASP A 90 1.75 5.21 -7.76
CA ASP A 90 1.95 5.92 -6.50
C ASP A 90 0.90 7.01 -6.34
N VAL A 91 0.40 7.18 -5.12
CA VAL A 91 -0.60 8.19 -4.79
C VAL A 91 -0.20 8.97 -3.54
N SER A 92 -0.64 10.22 -3.45
CA SER A 92 -0.53 10.97 -2.20
C SER A 92 -1.60 10.50 -1.19
N THR A 93 -1.44 10.87 0.07
CA THR A 93 -2.46 10.60 1.10
C THR A 93 -3.80 11.25 0.74
N SER A 94 -3.78 12.47 0.17
CA SER A 94 -4.98 13.14 -0.33
C SER A 94 -5.67 12.34 -1.43
N GLN A 95 -4.91 11.94 -2.45
CA GLN A 95 -5.43 11.14 -3.57
C GLN A 95 -5.96 9.78 -3.11
N LEU A 96 -5.28 9.12 -2.15
CA LEU A 96 -5.75 7.85 -1.60
C LEU A 96 -7.12 8.00 -0.94
N VAL A 97 -7.34 9.08 -0.16
CA VAL A 97 -8.64 9.36 0.46
C VAL A 97 -9.71 9.62 -0.60
N GLU A 98 -9.41 10.35 -1.66
CA GLU A 98 -10.33 10.60 -2.78
C GLU A 98 -10.70 9.30 -3.50
N LEU A 99 -9.73 8.42 -3.78
CA LEU A 99 -9.96 7.13 -4.42
C LEU A 99 -10.79 6.18 -3.53
N ILE A 100 -10.54 6.18 -2.21
CA ILE A 100 -11.34 5.42 -1.24
C ILE A 100 -12.78 5.95 -1.20
N ALA A 101 -12.97 7.27 -1.11
CA ALA A 101 -14.29 7.89 -1.12
C ALA A 101 -15.08 7.54 -2.40
N LYS A 102 -14.39 7.59 -3.56
CA LYS A 102 -14.95 7.15 -4.84
C LYS A 102 -15.38 5.67 -4.81
N ALA A 103 -14.53 4.79 -4.25
CA ALA A 103 -14.83 3.36 -4.11
C ALA A 103 -16.03 3.10 -3.17
N LEU A 104 -16.18 3.90 -2.12
CA LEU A 104 -17.31 3.87 -1.18
C LEU A 104 -18.58 4.57 -1.73
N LYS A 105 -18.48 5.24 -2.89
CA LYS A 105 -19.55 6.04 -3.52
C LYS A 105 -20.06 7.20 -2.66
N ILE A 106 -19.13 7.85 -1.96
CA ILE A 106 -19.41 9.03 -1.11
C ILE A 106 -18.49 10.20 -1.50
N PRO A 107 -18.87 11.45 -1.22
CA PRO A 107 -18.00 12.60 -1.49
C PRO A 107 -16.78 12.61 -0.57
N ALA A 108 -15.59 12.85 -1.13
CA ALA A 108 -14.40 13.15 -0.34
C ALA A 108 -14.49 14.56 0.26
N ARG A 109 -14.40 14.66 1.57
CA ARG A 109 -14.42 15.96 2.28
C ARG A 109 -13.04 16.33 2.78
N LEU A 110 -12.22 16.86 1.88
CA LEU A 110 -10.86 17.31 2.19
C LEU A 110 -10.80 18.83 2.29
N PHE A 111 -10.13 19.34 3.33
CA PHE A 111 -9.82 20.77 3.46
C PHE A 111 -8.33 20.97 3.73
N GLY A 112 -7.81 22.14 3.32
CA GLY A 112 -6.40 22.48 3.49
C GLY A 112 -6.15 23.08 4.87
N VAL A 113 -5.08 22.61 5.52
CA VAL A 113 -4.53 23.18 6.75
C VAL A 113 -3.02 23.30 6.57
N PRO A 114 -2.39 24.39 6.95
CA PRO A 114 -0.93 24.49 6.94
C PRO A 114 -0.30 23.33 7.71
N GLN A 115 0.68 22.69 7.09
CA GLN A 115 1.34 21.49 7.68
C GLN A 115 1.88 21.76 9.09
N GLY A 116 2.47 22.95 9.30
CA GLY A 116 2.99 23.35 10.61
C GLY A 116 1.94 23.35 11.72
N LEU A 117 0.70 23.72 11.41
CA LEU A 117 -0.40 23.70 12.38
C LEU A 117 -0.80 22.27 12.73
N ILE A 118 -0.86 21.38 11.73
CA ILE A 118 -1.17 19.95 11.96
C ILE A 118 -0.08 19.32 12.85
N LEU A 119 1.19 19.61 12.58
CA LEU A 119 2.32 19.12 13.36
C LEU A 119 2.30 19.63 14.80
N ALA A 120 2.00 20.93 15.01
CA ALA A 120 1.90 21.53 16.33
C ALA A 120 0.78 20.89 17.17
N VAL A 121 -0.41 20.75 16.61
CA VAL A 121 -1.57 20.11 17.29
C VAL A 121 -1.27 18.63 17.58
N ALA A 122 -0.67 17.91 16.65
CA ALA A 122 -0.31 16.51 16.86
C ALA A 122 0.77 16.32 17.93
N GLY A 123 1.71 17.27 18.03
CA GLY A 123 2.73 17.29 19.09
C GLY A 123 2.09 17.41 20.48
N VAL A 124 1.16 18.36 20.65
CA VAL A 124 0.42 18.56 21.91
C VAL A 124 -0.42 17.33 22.27
N LEU A 125 -1.03 16.68 21.28
CA LEU A 125 -1.89 15.49 21.49
C LEU A 125 -1.11 14.17 21.58
N GLY A 126 0.22 14.17 21.54
CA GLY A 126 1.06 12.96 21.53
C GLY A 126 0.89 12.07 20.30
N LYS A 127 0.34 12.61 19.19
CA LYS A 127 0.03 11.87 17.96
C LYS A 127 1.02 12.12 16.83
N SER A 128 2.22 12.62 17.12
CA SER A 128 3.25 12.93 16.13
C SER A 128 3.55 11.78 15.18
N ARG A 129 3.69 10.55 15.70
CA ARG A 129 3.93 9.35 14.86
C ARG A 129 2.81 9.06 13.84
N ALA A 130 1.56 9.39 14.17
CA ALA A 130 0.44 9.22 13.24
C ALA A 130 0.52 10.24 12.11
N VAL A 131 0.89 11.48 12.44
CA VAL A 131 1.06 12.57 11.47
C VAL A 131 2.28 12.31 10.59
N ASP A 132 3.41 11.88 11.14
CA ASP A 132 4.58 11.48 10.36
C ASP A 132 4.24 10.41 9.30
N ARG A 133 3.39 9.45 9.68
CA ARG A 133 2.88 8.46 8.72
C ARG A 133 1.99 9.06 7.64
N LEU A 134 1.21 10.09 7.93
CA LEU A 134 0.34 10.74 6.94
C LEU A 134 1.13 11.58 5.93
N PHE A 135 2.18 12.25 6.38
CA PHE A 135 3.02 13.11 5.54
C PHE A 135 4.21 12.39 4.92
N GLY A 136 4.67 11.30 5.52
CA GLY A 136 5.82 10.54 5.04
C GLY A 136 5.59 9.92 3.67
N SER A 137 6.62 9.94 2.84
CA SER A 137 6.65 9.21 1.57
C SER A 137 7.25 7.83 1.77
N LEU A 138 6.62 6.83 1.19
CA LEU A 138 7.13 5.47 1.08
C LEU A 138 6.77 4.94 -0.31
N TYR A 139 7.70 5.03 -1.23
CA TYR A 139 7.49 4.52 -2.58
C TYR A 139 8.53 3.46 -2.94
N LEU A 140 8.12 2.51 -3.74
CA LEU A 140 8.94 1.41 -4.22
C LEU A 140 8.94 1.40 -5.75
N ASP A 141 10.11 1.46 -6.35
CA ASP A 141 10.26 1.31 -7.78
C ASP A 141 10.20 -0.17 -8.17
N SER A 142 9.09 -0.58 -8.76
CA SER A 142 8.87 -1.95 -9.25
C SER A 142 9.26 -2.14 -10.72
N ALA A 143 9.95 -1.19 -11.34
CA ALA A 143 10.33 -1.27 -12.76
C ALA A 143 11.16 -2.52 -13.05
N LYS A 144 12.14 -2.83 -12.19
CA LYS A 144 12.98 -4.02 -12.35
C LYS A 144 12.18 -5.33 -12.39
N PHE A 145 11.17 -5.49 -11.53
CA PHE A 145 10.32 -6.67 -11.51
C PHE A 145 9.56 -6.83 -12.83
N ARG A 146 9.03 -5.73 -13.35
CA ARG A 146 8.31 -5.71 -14.63
C ARG A 146 9.22 -5.98 -15.82
N GLN A 147 10.41 -5.40 -15.83
CA GLN A 147 11.38 -5.58 -16.93
C GLN A 147 11.95 -6.99 -16.98
N ASP A 148 12.37 -7.53 -15.82
CA ASP A 148 12.98 -8.85 -15.75
C ASP A 148 11.98 -10.01 -16.01
N LEU A 149 10.72 -9.86 -15.55
CA LEU A 149 9.74 -10.94 -15.54
C LEU A 149 8.51 -10.67 -16.44
N GLY A 150 8.50 -9.57 -17.18
CA GLY A 150 7.37 -9.21 -18.06
C GLY A 150 6.05 -8.97 -17.33
N TRP A 151 6.08 -8.76 -15.99
CA TRP A 151 4.89 -8.70 -15.18
C TRP A 151 4.13 -7.38 -15.31
N VAL A 152 2.82 -7.49 -15.46
CA VAL A 152 1.87 -6.36 -15.40
C VAL A 152 0.85 -6.66 -14.33
N PRO A 153 0.58 -5.74 -13.38
CA PRO A 153 -0.44 -5.95 -12.36
C PRO A 153 -1.80 -6.25 -13.00
N PRO A 154 -2.45 -7.40 -12.69
CA PRO A 154 -3.78 -7.73 -13.25
C PRO A 154 -4.90 -6.81 -12.75
N PHE A 155 -4.70 -6.13 -11.64
CA PHE A 155 -5.67 -5.17 -11.09
C PHE A 155 -5.05 -3.79 -10.96
N SER A 156 -5.77 -2.76 -11.42
CA SER A 156 -5.45 -1.37 -11.12
C SER A 156 -5.68 -1.05 -9.63
N LEU A 157 -5.06 0.03 -9.15
CA LEU A 157 -5.30 0.54 -7.78
C LEU A 157 -6.80 0.77 -7.51
N GLN A 158 -7.52 1.36 -8.46
CA GLN A 158 -8.95 1.64 -8.29
C GLN A 158 -9.79 0.36 -8.20
N GLU A 159 -9.48 -0.67 -8.99
CA GLU A 159 -10.19 -1.96 -8.92
C GLU A 159 -9.95 -2.66 -7.59
N GLY A 160 -8.72 -2.69 -7.09
CA GLY A 160 -8.40 -3.23 -5.77
C GLY A 160 -9.12 -2.48 -4.64
N LEU A 161 -9.17 -1.15 -4.73
CA LEU A 161 -9.92 -0.31 -3.78
C LEU A 161 -11.43 -0.57 -3.84
N ASN A 162 -12.00 -0.74 -5.03
CA ASN A 162 -13.42 -1.06 -5.20
C ASN A 162 -13.76 -2.41 -4.54
N LYS A 163 -12.94 -3.44 -4.74
CA LYS A 163 -13.12 -4.76 -4.09
C LYS A 163 -13.05 -4.65 -2.57
N THR A 164 -12.07 -3.89 -2.06
CA THR A 164 -11.89 -3.68 -0.61
C THR A 164 -13.04 -2.87 0.00
N ALA A 165 -13.51 -1.83 -0.69
CA ALA A 165 -14.67 -1.03 -0.26
C ALA A 165 -15.97 -1.83 -0.27
N SER A 166 -16.19 -2.66 -1.29
CA SER A 166 -17.37 -3.54 -1.38
C SER A 166 -17.40 -4.55 -0.24
N TRP A 167 -16.26 -5.17 0.08
CA TRP A 167 -16.15 -6.04 1.24
C TRP A 167 -16.51 -5.29 2.54
N TYR A 168 -15.95 -4.10 2.74
CA TYR A 168 -16.20 -3.29 3.92
C TYR A 168 -17.69 -2.93 4.07
N GLN A 169 -18.34 -2.51 2.98
CA GLN A 169 -19.78 -2.19 3.00
C GLN A 169 -20.65 -3.42 3.31
N ASN A 170 -20.27 -4.59 2.78
CA ASN A 170 -20.97 -5.84 3.08
C ASN A 170 -20.79 -6.27 4.54
N SER A 171 -19.60 -6.08 5.11
CA SER A 171 -19.36 -6.38 6.53
C SER A 171 -20.19 -5.51 7.47
N LEU A 172 -20.51 -4.27 7.08
CA LEU A 172 -21.38 -3.38 7.85
C LEU A 172 -22.88 -3.77 7.79
N ARG A 173 -23.28 -4.51 6.74
CA ARG A 173 -24.68 -4.94 6.59
C ARG A 173 -24.97 -6.26 7.32
N ASN A 174 -23.93 -7.05 7.54
CA ASN A 174 -24.03 -8.40 8.09
C ASN A 174 -23.59 -8.48 9.57
N GLY A 175 -23.20 -7.38 10.18
CA GLY A 175 -22.85 -7.24 11.61
C GLY A 175 -23.75 -6.28 12.32
#